data_9430cfb2321662c81530d0b67b0238ff
#
_entry.id   9430cfb2321662c81530d0b67b0238ff
#
_cell.length_a   1.000
_cell.length_b   1.000
_cell.length_c   1.000
_cell.angle_alpha   90.00
_cell.angle_beta   90.00
_cell.angle_gamma   90.00
#
_symmetry.space_group_name_H-M   'P 1'
#
loop_
_entity.id
_entity.type
_entity.pdbx_description
1 polymer ?
#
loop_
_entity_poly.entity_id
_entity_poly.type
_entity_poly.pdbx_seq_one_letter_code
_entity_poly.pdbx_strand_id
1 'polypeptide(L)'
;MRTVRRDALKPGDHIYSDRKLRLYFHHGIYVGDDMVIHLMGPSKIYNKPPCKKCGFKPQAGIFKTCLDCFLEGHSLYRYEYDVSYLKLVFKRRGSCSTWDCKPADEVVETAHRLLQSNRFGNYNFFLNNCEDFAVYCKTGVAMSNQTAGLFGFNLLGVVGYAAAKGVYEAVAD
;
A
#
# COMPACT_ATOMS: atom_id res chain seq x y z
N MET A 1 -11.25 6.81 11.82
CA MET A 1 -9.81 6.57 11.57
C MET A 1 -9.02 7.40 12.57
N ARG A 2 -7.99 6.81 13.19
CA ARG A 2 -7.13 7.52 14.15
C ARG A 2 -5.81 7.83 13.47
N THR A 3 -5.38 9.09 13.51
CA THR A 3 -4.05 9.50 13.02
C THR A 3 -2.94 8.85 13.85
N VAL A 4 -1.81 8.62 13.22
CA VAL A 4 -0.61 8.05 13.86
C VAL A 4 0.48 9.11 13.91
N ARG A 5 1.22 9.16 15.03
CA ARG A 5 2.39 10.03 15.17
C ARG A 5 3.57 9.42 14.41
N ARG A 6 4.45 10.27 13.88
CA ARG A 6 5.65 9.83 13.13
C ARG A 6 6.60 8.97 13.99
N ASP A 7 6.77 9.34 15.25
CA ASP A 7 7.63 8.63 16.22
C ASP A 7 7.08 7.26 16.65
N ALA A 8 5.82 6.96 16.32
CA ALA A 8 5.19 5.67 16.56
C ALA A 8 5.28 4.70 15.37
N LEU A 9 5.88 5.14 14.24
CA LEU A 9 6.08 4.29 13.07
C LEU A 9 7.24 3.30 13.29
N LYS A 10 7.06 2.09 12.76
CA LYS A 10 8.08 1.04 12.76
C LYS A 10 8.33 0.57 11.32
N PRO A 11 9.57 0.20 10.96
CA PRO A 11 9.84 -0.43 9.67
C PRO A 11 8.88 -1.60 9.43
N GLY A 12 8.35 -1.71 8.21
CA GLY A 12 7.32 -2.68 7.84
C GLY A 12 5.88 -2.21 8.07
N ASP A 13 5.65 -1.04 8.67
CA ASP A 13 4.29 -0.48 8.76
C ASP A 13 3.73 -0.15 7.36
N HIS A 14 2.53 -0.65 7.07
CA HIS A 14 1.73 -0.17 5.96
C HIS A 14 1.05 1.13 6.40
N ILE A 15 1.45 2.23 5.80
CA ILE A 15 0.91 3.55 6.09
C ILE A 15 0.13 4.09 4.91
N TYR A 16 -0.81 5.00 5.19
CA TYR A 16 -1.54 5.69 4.14
C TYR A 16 -1.83 7.15 4.52
N SER A 17 -2.04 7.97 3.50
CA SER A 17 -2.47 9.35 3.63
C SER A 17 -3.76 9.61 2.88
N ASP A 18 -4.58 10.50 3.43
CA ASP A 18 -5.88 10.89 2.90
C ASP A 18 -5.67 11.98 1.84
N ARG A 19 -6.05 11.71 0.59
CA ARG A 19 -5.90 12.62 -0.55
C ARG A 19 -7.24 13.15 -1.02
N LYS A 20 -7.25 14.35 -1.63
CA LYS A 20 -8.41 14.95 -2.29
C LYS A 20 -9.70 14.84 -1.48
N LEU A 21 -9.73 15.38 -0.26
CA LEU A 21 -10.92 15.40 0.59
C LEU A 21 -11.51 14.00 0.84
N ARG A 22 -10.66 12.99 1.06
CA ARG A 22 -11.04 11.61 1.33
C ARG A 22 -11.61 10.80 0.15
N LEU A 23 -11.40 11.25 -1.07
CA LEU A 23 -11.79 10.49 -2.26
C LEU A 23 -10.78 9.40 -2.64
N TYR A 24 -9.52 9.55 -2.19
CA TYR A 24 -8.42 8.66 -2.53
C TYR A 24 -7.43 8.56 -1.38
N PHE A 25 -6.96 7.34 -1.10
CA PHE A 25 -5.88 7.07 -0.17
C PHE A 25 -4.60 6.73 -0.91
N HIS A 26 -3.51 7.33 -0.49
CA HIS A 26 -2.18 6.98 -0.99
C HIS A 26 -1.46 6.09 0.01
N HIS A 27 -1.03 4.92 -0.43
CA HIS A 27 -0.50 3.84 0.39
C HIS A 27 1.00 3.64 0.16
N GLY A 28 1.72 3.16 1.20
CA GLY A 28 3.13 2.83 1.12
C GLY A 28 3.62 2.03 2.32
N ILE A 29 4.85 1.54 2.24
CA ILE A 29 5.55 0.83 3.31
C ILE A 29 6.59 1.75 3.93
N TYR A 30 6.47 1.99 5.23
CA TYR A 30 7.49 2.70 5.99
C TYR A 30 8.69 1.78 6.19
N VAL A 31 9.89 2.25 5.83
CA VAL A 31 11.12 1.42 5.85
C VAL A 31 12.17 1.91 6.85
N GLY A 32 11.79 2.80 7.75
CA GLY A 32 12.70 3.43 8.71
C GLY A 32 13.26 4.76 8.22
N ASP A 33 14.00 5.47 9.08
CA ASP A 33 14.71 6.72 8.76
C ASP A 33 13.87 7.79 8.08
N ASP A 34 12.60 7.89 8.46
CA ASP A 34 11.61 8.80 7.87
C ASP A 34 11.39 8.59 6.36
N MET A 35 11.62 7.33 5.88
CA MET A 35 11.51 6.95 4.47
C MET A 35 10.36 5.98 4.22
N VAL A 36 9.73 6.12 3.04
CA VAL A 36 8.59 5.31 2.59
C VAL A 36 8.86 4.81 1.17
N ILE A 37 8.61 3.52 0.93
CA ILE A 37 8.57 2.95 -0.43
C ILE A 37 7.10 2.84 -0.84
N HIS A 38 6.78 3.39 -2.02
CA HIS A 38 5.40 3.42 -2.52
C HIS A 38 5.34 3.40 -4.04
N LEU A 39 4.21 2.94 -4.58
CA LEU A 39 3.92 2.95 -6.00
C LEU A 39 3.17 4.23 -6.37
N MET A 40 3.64 4.94 -7.38
CA MET A 40 3.01 6.14 -7.91
C MET A 40 2.49 5.92 -9.33
N GLY A 41 1.27 6.38 -9.56
CA GLY A 41 0.70 6.46 -10.90
C GLY A 41 1.21 7.66 -11.71
N PRO A 42 0.83 7.74 -13.00
CA PRO A 42 1.14 8.89 -13.85
C PRO A 42 0.62 10.17 -13.21
N SER A 43 1.48 11.16 -13.04
CA SER A 43 1.12 12.48 -12.51
C SER A 43 1.25 13.53 -13.61
N LYS A 44 0.27 14.44 -13.69
CA LYS A 44 0.35 15.60 -14.61
C LYS A 44 1.29 16.71 -14.10
N ILE A 45 1.85 16.56 -12.89
CA ILE A 45 2.67 17.60 -12.24
C ILE A 45 4.15 17.21 -12.33
N TYR A 46 4.72 17.27 -13.53
CA TYR A 46 6.14 16.97 -13.76
C TYR A 46 7.10 18.14 -13.50
N ASN A 47 6.58 19.37 -13.25
CA ASN A 47 7.39 20.58 -13.15
C ASN A 47 7.77 20.99 -11.71
N LYS A 48 7.58 20.13 -10.72
CA LYS A 48 8.09 20.40 -9.37
C LYS A 48 9.60 20.17 -9.29
N PRO A 49 10.36 21.04 -8.62
CA PRO A 49 11.78 20.79 -8.37
C PRO A 49 11.94 19.54 -7.49
N PRO A 50 13.09 18.86 -7.59
CA PRO A 50 13.39 17.71 -6.70
C PRO A 50 13.31 18.12 -5.24
N CYS A 51 12.83 17.19 -4.41
CA CYS A 51 12.80 17.39 -2.96
C CYS A 51 14.22 17.57 -2.41
N LYS A 52 14.46 18.64 -1.67
CA LYS A 52 15.78 18.91 -1.06
C LYS A 52 16.23 17.84 -0.06
N LYS A 53 15.27 17.12 0.58
CA LYS A 53 15.55 16.10 1.61
C LYS A 53 15.86 14.73 1.00
N CYS A 54 15.11 14.28 0.00
CA CYS A 54 15.22 12.93 -0.57
C CYS A 54 15.54 12.88 -2.07
N GLY A 55 15.69 14.03 -2.73
CA GLY A 55 15.98 14.10 -4.16
C GLY A 55 14.80 13.70 -5.08
N PHE A 56 13.68 13.29 -4.52
CA PHE A 56 12.55 12.78 -5.29
C PHE A 56 11.96 13.83 -6.22
N LYS A 57 11.77 13.44 -7.48
CA LYS A 57 11.03 14.19 -8.49
C LYS A 57 9.80 13.36 -8.90
N PRO A 58 8.57 13.93 -8.88
CA PRO A 58 7.35 13.19 -9.18
C PRO A 58 7.38 12.55 -10.58
N GLN A 59 7.16 11.23 -10.62
CA GLN A 59 7.05 10.40 -11.83
C GLN A 59 6.31 9.10 -11.50
N ALA A 60 5.91 8.33 -12.53
CA ALA A 60 5.29 7.02 -12.34
C ALA A 60 6.33 5.94 -12.01
N GLY A 61 5.96 4.99 -11.15
CA GLY A 61 6.81 3.87 -10.75
C GLY A 61 6.91 3.68 -9.25
N ILE A 62 7.82 2.83 -8.80
CA ILE A 62 8.08 2.59 -7.38
C ILE A 62 9.23 3.49 -6.93
N PHE A 63 9.02 4.21 -5.84
CA PHE A 63 10.00 5.16 -5.30
C PHE A 63 10.17 5.02 -3.80
N LYS A 64 11.39 5.32 -3.34
CA LYS A 64 11.70 5.58 -1.94
C LYS A 64 11.76 7.08 -1.74
N THR A 65 10.83 7.64 -0.96
CA THR A 65 10.75 9.08 -0.68
C THR A 65 10.77 9.36 0.81
N CYS A 66 11.07 10.59 1.21
CA CYS A 66 10.85 10.96 2.60
C CYS A 66 9.35 11.01 2.94
N LEU A 67 9.04 10.86 4.21
CA LEU A 67 7.66 10.86 4.70
C LEU A 67 6.92 12.16 4.35
N ASP A 68 7.63 13.31 4.27
CA ASP A 68 7.01 14.58 3.86
C ASP A 68 6.55 14.56 2.40
N CYS A 69 7.36 13.99 1.50
CA CYS A 69 6.98 13.79 0.10
C CYS A 69 5.81 12.80 -0.04
N PHE A 70 5.82 11.73 0.76
CA PHE A 70 4.74 10.76 0.79
C PHE A 70 3.44 11.39 1.28
N LEU A 71 3.47 12.21 2.33
CA LEU A 71 2.28 12.81 2.92
C LEU A 71 1.74 14.02 2.13
N GLU A 72 2.60 14.81 1.49
CA GLU A 72 2.23 16.07 0.83
C GLU A 72 1.35 16.98 1.71
N GLY A 73 1.63 17.04 3.01
CA GLY A 73 0.88 17.83 3.99
C GLY A 73 -0.43 17.21 4.48
N HIS A 74 -0.76 16.01 4.03
CA HIS A 74 -1.95 15.29 4.49
C HIS A 74 -1.70 14.47 5.76
N SER A 75 -2.79 14.05 6.42
CA SER A 75 -2.73 13.26 7.65
C SER A 75 -2.17 11.85 7.41
N LEU A 76 -1.42 11.38 8.41
CA LEU A 76 -0.80 10.05 8.44
C LEU A 76 -1.70 9.06 9.18
N TYR A 77 -1.90 7.89 8.57
CA TYR A 77 -2.65 6.77 9.15
C TYR A 77 -1.84 5.47 9.00
N ARG A 78 -2.12 4.49 9.87
CA ARG A 78 -1.62 3.13 9.76
C ARG A 78 -2.74 2.21 9.30
N TYR A 79 -2.45 1.36 8.33
CA TYR A 79 -3.34 0.31 7.86
C TYR A 79 -3.35 -0.85 8.86
N GLU A 80 -4.52 -1.39 9.17
CA GLU A 80 -4.66 -2.47 10.14
C GLU A 80 -4.86 -3.80 9.43
N TYR A 81 -4.13 -4.82 9.89
CA TYR A 81 -4.25 -6.21 9.44
C TYR A 81 -4.84 -7.08 10.54
N ASP A 82 -5.18 -8.33 10.21
CA ASP A 82 -5.76 -9.31 11.13
C ASP A 82 -6.97 -8.74 11.91
N VAL A 83 -7.79 -7.93 11.23
CA VAL A 83 -9.01 -7.42 11.85
C VAL A 83 -10.14 -8.43 11.72
N SER A 84 -11.01 -8.51 12.75
CA SER A 84 -12.20 -9.34 12.66
C SER A 84 -13.11 -8.88 11.51
N TYR A 85 -13.88 -9.80 10.93
CA TYR A 85 -14.82 -9.50 9.85
C TYR A 85 -15.83 -8.40 10.23
N LEU A 86 -16.32 -8.40 11.47
CA LEU A 86 -17.19 -7.34 11.98
C LEU A 86 -16.50 -5.97 11.93
N LYS A 87 -15.23 -5.90 12.35
CA LYS A 87 -14.45 -4.66 12.30
C LYS A 87 -14.23 -4.18 10.86
N LEU A 88 -14.01 -5.12 9.91
CA LEU A 88 -13.86 -4.81 8.49
C LEU A 88 -15.10 -4.12 7.91
N VAL A 89 -16.31 -4.62 8.25
CA VAL A 89 -17.59 -4.07 7.75
C VAL A 89 -17.83 -2.64 8.23
N PHE A 90 -17.44 -2.31 9.48
CA PHE A 90 -17.61 -0.97 10.04
C PHE A 90 -16.49 0.01 9.73
N LYS A 91 -15.36 -0.47 9.18
CA LYS A 91 -14.25 0.40 8.78
C LYS A 91 -14.38 0.86 7.34
N ARG A 92 -13.76 2.00 7.07
CA ARG A 92 -13.69 2.54 5.72
C ARG A 92 -12.79 1.65 4.86
N ARG A 93 -13.23 1.38 3.61
CA ARG A 93 -12.42 0.65 2.61
C ARG A 93 -11.04 1.31 2.44
N GLY A 94 -10.01 0.51 2.25
CA GLY A 94 -8.63 0.99 2.15
C GLY A 94 -8.01 1.41 3.49
N SER A 95 -8.52 0.90 4.64
CA SER A 95 -7.95 1.19 5.96
C SER A 95 -7.60 -0.04 6.79
N CYS A 96 -8.08 -1.22 6.40
CA CYS A 96 -7.80 -2.48 7.09
C CYS A 96 -8.06 -3.71 6.23
N SER A 97 -7.53 -4.87 6.66
CA SER A 97 -7.70 -6.18 6.05
C SER A 97 -7.83 -7.27 7.12
N THR A 98 -8.49 -8.38 6.76
CA THR A 98 -8.55 -9.60 7.58
C THR A 98 -7.34 -10.51 7.37
N TRP A 99 -6.45 -10.19 6.44
CA TRP A 99 -5.29 -11.02 6.13
C TRP A 99 -4.20 -10.90 7.17
N ASP A 100 -3.45 -11.99 7.36
CA ASP A 100 -2.26 -12.02 8.20
C ASP A 100 -1.09 -11.27 7.55
N CYS A 101 -0.21 -10.75 8.39
CA CYS A 101 0.99 -10.04 7.95
C CYS A 101 2.20 -10.96 7.97
N LYS A 102 3.09 -10.75 7.00
CA LYS A 102 4.47 -11.21 7.09
C LYS A 102 5.24 -10.48 8.20
N PRO A 103 6.35 -11.07 8.71
CA PRO A 103 7.30 -10.38 9.59
C PRO A 103 7.76 -9.05 9.00
N ALA A 104 8.05 -8.08 9.86
CA ALA A 104 8.34 -6.70 9.43
C ALA A 104 9.59 -6.58 8.55
N ASP A 105 10.60 -7.38 8.81
CA ASP A 105 11.83 -7.49 8.02
C ASP A 105 11.57 -8.00 6.60
N GLU A 106 10.77 -9.06 6.45
CA GLU A 106 10.37 -9.58 5.14
C GLU A 106 9.54 -8.55 4.34
N VAL A 107 8.69 -7.77 5.01
CA VAL A 107 7.92 -6.69 4.38
C VAL A 107 8.86 -5.63 3.81
N VAL A 108 9.84 -5.19 4.61
CA VAL A 108 10.83 -4.19 4.20
C VAL A 108 11.69 -4.72 3.05
N GLU A 109 12.16 -5.98 3.13
CA GLU A 109 12.92 -6.63 2.07
C GLU A 109 12.11 -6.71 0.77
N THR A 110 10.84 -7.14 0.84
CA THR A 110 9.96 -7.19 -0.33
C THR A 110 9.79 -5.82 -0.97
N ALA A 111 9.57 -4.77 -0.17
CA ALA A 111 9.46 -3.40 -0.69
C ALA A 111 10.75 -2.95 -1.39
N HIS A 112 11.92 -3.24 -0.82
CA HIS A 112 13.21 -2.92 -1.44
C HIS A 112 13.47 -3.71 -2.73
N ARG A 113 13.13 -4.99 -2.76
CA ARG A 113 13.25 -5.83 -3.97
C ARG A 113 12.38 -5.30 -5.11
N LEU A 114 11.14 -4.89 -4.82
CA LEU A 114 10.26 -4.29 -5.82
C LEU A 114 10.76 -2.93 -6.29
N LEU A 115 11.33 -2.11 -5.40
CA LEU A 115 11.97 -0.85 -5.74
C LEU A 115 13.14 -1.07 -6.72
N GLN A 116 14.02 -2.04 -6.45
CA GLN A 116 15.19 -2.34 -7.29
C GLN A 116 14.80 -2.86 -8.68
N SER A 117 13.81 -3.75 -8.73
CA SER A 117 13.34 -4.31 -10.00
C SER A 117 12.44 -3.35 -10.77
N ASN A 118 11.85 -2.38 -10.10
CA ASN A 118 10.76 -1.51 -10.57
C ASN A 118 9.62 -2.31 -11.27
N ARG A 119 9.39 -3.55 -10.82
CA ARG A 119 8.40 -4.49 -11.39
C ARG A 119 7.31 -4.76 -10.38
N PHE A 120 6.18 -4.09 -10.54
CA PHE A 120 4.90 -4.41 -9.89
C PHE A 120 3.76 -4.29 -10.92
N GLY A 121 4.05 -4.62 -12.19
CA GLY A 121 3.14 -4.41 -13.31
C GLY A 121 2.95 -2.93 -13.66
N ASN A 122 2.11 -2.66 -14.66
CA ASN A 122 1.75 -1.29 -15.03
C ASN A 122 0.74 -0.73 -14.02
N TYR A 123 0.96 0.51 -13.57
CA TYR A 123 0.00 1.17 -12.68
C TYR A 123 -1.38 1.21 -13.32
N ASN A 124 -2.36 0.65 -12.62
CA ASN A 124 -3.76 0.70 -13.00
C ASN A 124 -4.59 1.03 -11.75
N PHE A 125 -5.38 2.10 -11.80
CA PHE A 125 -6.19 2.53 -10.67
C PHE A 125 -7.11 1.42 -10.11
N PHE A 126 -7.51 0.49 -10.96
CA PHE A 126 -8.44 -0.59 -10.60
C PHE A 126 -7.77 -1.91 -10.25
N LEU A 127 -6.60 -2.24 -10.84
CA LEU A 127 -6.02 -3.57 -10.77
C LEU A 127 -4.59 -3.61 -10.21
N ASN A 128 -3.90 -2.47 -10.14
CA ASN A 128 -2.50 -2.44 -9.74
C ASN A 128 -2.14 -1.03 -9.23
N ASN A 129 -2.59 -0.73 -8.04
CA ASN A 129 -2.48 0.59 -7.42
C ASN A 129 -1.56 0.58 -6.18
N CYS A 130 -1.42 1.73 -5.53
CA CYS A 130 -0.55 1.87 -4.37
C CYS A 130 -1.02 1.04 -3.15
N GLU A 131 -2.33 0.76 -3.00
CA GLU A 131 -2.82 -0.14 -1.96
C GLU A 131 -2.43 -1.58 -2.27
N ASP A 132 -2.62 -2.05 -3.52
CA ASP A 132 -2.22 -3.41 -3.94
C ASP A 132 -0.73 -3.64 -3.73
N PHE A 133 0.12 -2.66 -4.08
CA PHE A 133 1.56 -2.70 -3.80
C PHE A 133 1.85 -2.90 -2.31
N ALA A 134 1.25 -2.08 -1.44
CA ALA A 134 1.51 -2.14 -0.01
C ALA A 134 0.94 -3.42 0.62
N VAL A 135 -0.25 -3.87 0.20
CA VAL A 135 -0.84 -5.15 0.62
C VAL A 135 0.03 -6.32 0.18
N TYR A 136 0.53 -6.32 -1.06
CA TYR A 136 1.47 -7.36 -1.52
C TYR A 136 2.73 -7.42 -0.66
N CYS A 137 3.35 -6.30 -0.34
CA CYS A 137 4.51 -6.28 0.55
C CYS A 137 4.19 -6.92 1.90
N LYS A 138 2.99 -6.66 2.44
CA LYS A 138 2.55 -7.16 3.75
C LYS A 138 2.16 -8.64 3.77
N THR A 139 1.57 -9.14 2.69
CA THR A 139 0.89 -10.45 2.68
C THR A 139 1.45 -11.41 1.63
N GLY A 140 2.10 -10.91 0.59
CA GLY A 140 2.46 -11.67 -0.61
C GLY A 140 1.33 -11.79 -1.64
N VAL A 141 0.15 -11.22 -1.38
CA VAL A 141 -1.01 -11.29 -2.27
C VAL A 141 -1.28 -9.92 -2.89
N ALA A 142 -1.29 -9.84 -4.23
CA ALA A 142 -1.52 -8.60 -4.99
C ALA A 142 -3.03 -8.33 -5.18
N MET A 143 -3.77 -8.21 -4.09
CA MET A 143 -5.19 -7.88 -4.12
C MET A 143 -5.58 -7.06 -2.89
N SER A 144 -6.02 -5.84 -3.11
CA SER A 144 -6.52 -4.98 -2.04
C SER A 144 -8.04 -5.09 -1.89
N ASN A 145 -8.57 -4.59 -0.77
CA ASN A 145 -10.00 -4.47 -0.56
C ASN A 145 -10.67 -3.48 -1.53
N GLN A 146 -9.92 -2.54 -2.11
CA GLN A 146 -10.44 -1.67 -3.17
C GLN A 146 -10.71 -2.48 -4.44
N THR A 147 -9.76 -3.30 -4.85
CA THR A 147 -9.86 -4.19 -6.01
C THR A 147 -10.97 -5.24 -5.80
N ALA A 148 -11.00 -5.90 -4.64
CA ALA A 148 -12.04 -6.87 -4.32
C ALA A 148 -13.45 -6.28 -4.32
N GLY A 149 -13.61 -5.02 -3.89
CA GLY A 149 -14.91 -4.33 -3.88
C GLY A 149 -15.47 -4.04 -5.27
N LEU A 150 -14.62 -3.84 -6.27
CA LEU A 150 -15.03 -3.62 -7.68
C LEU A 150 -15.60 -4.89 -8.33
N PHE A 151 -15.11 -6.06 -7.91
CA PHE A 151 -15.58 -7.35 -8.42
C PHE A 151 -16.77 -7.94 -7.65
N GLY A 152 -17.44 -7.18 -6.79
CA GLY A 152 -18.63 -7.64 -6.06
C GLY A 152 -18.36 -8.64 -4.94
N PHE A 153 -17.11 -8.84 -4.53
CA PHE A 153 -16.70 -9.81 -3.51
C PHE A 153 -17.00 -9.39 -2.05
N ASN A 154 -17.95 -8.52 -1.82
CA ASN A 154 -18.30 -8.04 -0.48
C ASN A 154 -18.88 -9.12 0.47
N LEU A 155 -19.31 -10.27 -0.04
CA LEU A 155 -19.81 -11.40 0.78
C LEU A 155 -19.01 -12.70 0.62
N LEU A 156 -18.10 -12.81 -0.35
CA LEU A 156 -17.39 -14.04 -0.71
C LEU A 156 -15.87 -13.98 -0.44
N GLY A 157 -15.40 -13.07 0.39
CA GLY A 157 -13.98 -12.90 0.70
C GLY A 157 -13.26 -14.18 1.18
N VAL A 158 -14.00 -15.15 1.72
CA VAL A 158 -13.46 -16.45 2.17
C VAL A 158 -13.23 -17.39 0.98
N VAL A 159 -14.10 -17.38 -0.04
CA VAL A 159 -13.97 -18.26 -1.21
C VAL A 159 -12.91 -17.72 -2.18
N GLY A 160 -12.81 -16.40 -2.34
CA GLY A 160 -11.78 -15.75 -3.17
C GLY A 160 -10.35 -15.95 -2.65
N TYR A 161 -10.15 -16.00 -1.33
CA TYR A 161 -8.84 -16.26 -0.72
C TYR A 161 -8.33 -17.67 -1.03
N ALA A 162 -9.17 -18.68 -0.93
CA ALA A 162 -8.80 -20.07 -1.22
C ALA A 162 -8.49 -20.27 -2.73
N ALA A 163 -9.26 -19.61 -3.62
CA ALA A 163 -9.04 -19.68 -5.06
C ALA A 163 -7.78 -18.91 -5.50
N ALA A 164 -7.53 -17.71 -4.95
CA ALA A 164 -6.34 -16.93 -5.29
C ALA A 164 -5.06 -17.60 -4.76
N LYS A 165 -5.10 -18.23 -3.59
CA LYS A 165 -3.97 -18.99 -3.04
C LYS A 165 -3.64 -20.20 -3.91
N GLY A 166 -4.65 -20.95 -4.36
CA GLY A 166 -4.46 -22.11 -5.25
C GLY A 166 -3.92 -21.76 -6.63
N VAL A 167 -4.32 -20.63 -7.21
CA VAL A 167 -3.81 -20.15 -8.50
C VAL A 167 -2.37 -19.62 -8.38
N TYR A 168 -2.03 -18.99 -7.26
CA TYR A 168 -0.67 -18.47 -7.05
C TYR A 168 0.35 -19.59 -6.83
N GLU A 169 -0.02 -20.62 -6.08
CA GLU A 169 0.83 -21.81 -5.87
C GLU A 169 1.03 -22.61 -7.17
N ALA A 170 0.03 -22.63 -8.08
CA ALA A 170 0.11 -23.33 -9.36
C ALA A 170 0.92 -22.58 -10.45
N VAL A 171 1.25 -21.31 -10.25
CA VAL A 171 2.03 -20.47 -11.20
C VAL A 171 3.45 -20.23 -10.69
N ALA A 172 3.75 -20.58 -9.43
CA ALA A 172 5.06 -20.40 -8.78
C ALA A 172 5.97 -21.67 -8.87
N ASP A 173 5.42 -22.80 -9.33
CA ASP A 173 6.13 -24.01 -9.72
C ASP A 173 6.39 -24.01 -11.24
#